data_ff0125c3ab2259d2379f217b0e9fbcc0
#
_entry.id   ff0125c3ab2259d2379f217b0e9fbcc0
#
_cell.length_a   1.000
_cell.length_b   1.000
_cell.length_c   1.000
_cell.angle_alpha   90.00
_cell.angle_beta   90.00
_cell.angle_gamma   90.00
#
_symmetry.space_group_name_H-M   'P 1'
#
loop_
_entity.id
_entity.type
_entity.pdbx_description
1 polymer ?
#
loop_
_entity_poly.entity_id
_entity_poly.type
_entity_poly.pdbx_seq_one_letter_code
_entity_poly.pdbx_strand_id
1 'polypeptide(L)'
;MGSSYYPYNVWGDEAKGIYVVRLAPFKNGVEAQWVGDGEQFEVVVSSDGKAVRTVVTTEKKVKIEGLEENTEYSLKVVCAQTASGERLFRTGDYLGKVVNYLHPQDLCYSFSGRYVATPSIVRFRNALYVSMDVFRGADQRGAFNLTLLYRSEDDGESWEYVADIVPCFWGTLFVAGDKLCILGVDSEAGSLVVMESKDGMNWSDPTYLLYGCGTCVGCGMHKTATPYCEKDGKIYFALEYGGHGVKRFDTLAATLDLSKDVCEKSAWTFSKRRMIEFEWGGDKNIRFAIEGNMVERGGELFILSRFAYQRALMLKFDPKEIEKTPEFYKVIDFRAGHCKFFVQKAAEGLYYAMGNTGCYPRHVIELYCSKDLEHWETLGVLEDISALSVEEDGVQYPSFIIEDGQFKTVLRNALNGAHTFHDSNAIVFKKYPVPNRE
;
A
#
# COMPACT_ATOMS: atom_id res chain seq x y z
N MET A 1 3.34 25.20 15.08
CA MET A 1 3.72 25.23 13.65
C MET A 1 4.26 23.86 13.31
N GLY A 2 3.59 23.13 12.44
CA GLY A 2 4.06 21.81 12.03
C GLY A 2 5.42 21.92 11.33
N SER A 3 6.37 21.08 11.75
CA SER A 3 7.64 20.97 11.03
C SER A 3 7.36 20.41 9.64
N SER A 4 7.77 21.12 8.60
CA SER A 4 7.79 20.57 7.25
C SER A 4 8.77 19.41 7.23
N TYR A 5 8.30 18.24 6.85
CA TYR A 5 9.14 17.09 6.56
C TYR A 5 9.69 17.23 5.13
N TYR A 6 10.98 17.04 4.97
CA TYR A 6 11.62 16.93 3.66
C TYR A 6 12.03 15.47 3.45
N PRO A 7 11.69 14.86 2.32
CA PRO A 7 12.12 13.51 1.99
C PRO A 7 13.64 13.40 2.04
N TYR A 8 14.16 12.69 3.03
CA TYR A 8 15.58 12.62 3.31
C TYR A 8 16.40 12.09 2.12
N ASN A 9 15.89 11.02 1.50
CA ASN A 9 16.59 10.39 0.37
C ASN A 9 16.43 11.12 -0.97
N VAL A 10 15.48 12.02 -1.10
CA VAL A 10 15.28 12.84 -2.31
C VAL A 10 16.18 14.06 -2.31
N TRP A 11 16.40 14.64 -1.14
CA TRP A 11 17.20 15.86 -1.00
C TRP A 11 18.66 15.59 -0.60
N GLY A 12 19.02 14.30 -0.45
CA GLY A 12 20.38 13.87 -0.14
C GLY A 12 20.89 14.40 1.20
N ASP A 13 22.22 14.51 1.31
CA ASP A 13 22.91 14.96 2.51
C ASP A 13 22.67 16.44 2.88
N GLU A 14 21.93 17.17 2.05
CA GLU A 14 21.61 18.58 2.32
C GLU A 14 20.50 18.75 3.36
N ALA A 15 19.72 17.71 3.65
CA ALA A 15 18.68 17.73 4.68
C ALA A 15 19.33 17.73 6.08
N LYS A 16 19.62 18.93 6.57
CA LYS A 16 20.16 19.12 7.93
C LYS A 16 18.99 19.11 8.93
N GLY A 17 19.01 18.18 9.86
CA GLY A 17 18.01 18.09 10.93
C GLY A 17 17.76 16.66 11.37
N ILE A 18 16.95 16.51 12.41
CA ILE A 18 16.51 15.24 12.91
C ILE A 18 15.06 15.04 12.47
N TYR A 19 14.77 13.90 11.82
CA TYR A 19 13.42 13.56 11.36
C TYR A 19 13.02 12.19 11.87
N VAL A 20 11.91 12.12 12.61
CA VAL A 20 11.31 10.84 13.02
C VAL A 20 10.59 10.24 11.82
N VAL A 21 11.17 9.20 11.24
CA VAL A 21 10.73 8.58 9.97
C VAL A 21 9.85 7.36 10.19
N ARG A 22 9.82 6.80 11.41
CA ARG A 22 8.96 5.68 11.76
C ARG A 22 8.46 5.82 13.19
N LEU A 23 7.17 5.60 13.37
CA LEU A 23 6.53 5.32 14.64
C LEU A 23 5.76 4.02 14.53
N ALA A 24 5.87 3.17 15.53
CA ALA A 24 5.12 1.92 15.62
C ALA A 24 4.63 1.74 17.05
N PRO A 25 3.50 2.35 17.41
CA PRO A 25 2.88 2.15 18.70
C PRO A 25 2.37 0.72 18.87
N PHE A 26 2.33 0.28 20.11
CA PHE A 26 1.77 -0.98 20.55
C PHE A 26 1.06 -0.77 21.89
N LYS A 27 0.51 -1.82 22.46
CA LYS A 27 -0.37 -1.76 23.64
C LYS A 27 0.05 -0.76 24.71
N ASN A 28 1.30 -0.80 25.12
CA ASN A 28 1.84 0.00 26.23
C ASN A 28 3.19 0.64 25.90
N GLY A 29 3.40 1.02 24.64
CA GLY A 29 4.66 1.62 24.22
C GLY A 29 4.72 2.01 22.74
N VAL A 30 5.92 2.35 22.31
CA VAL A 30 6.21 2.74 20.93
C VAL A 30 7.62 2.34 20.52
N GLU A 31 7.78 1.87 19.29
CA GLU A 31 9.07 1.84 18.60
C GLU A 31 9.16 3.10 17.74
N ALA A 32 10.31 3.77 17.79
CA ALA A 32 10.59 4.95 16.97
C ALA A 32 11.93 4.82 16.27
N GLN A 33 12.01 5.37 15.06
CA GLN A 33 13.24 5.49 14.29
C GLN A 33 13.33 6.89 13.69
N TRP A 34 14.54 7.42 13.62
CA TRP A 34 14.82 8.74 13.04
C TRP A 34 16.07 8.71 12.18
N VAL A 35 16.19 9.74 11.36
CA VAL A 35 17.36 10.07 10.55
C VAL A 35 17.87 11.44 10.94
N GLY A 36 19.10 11.75 10.59
CA GLY A 36 19.78 13.01 10.90
C GLY A 36 21.13 12.76 11.59
N ASP A 37 21.93 13.83 11.73
CA ASP A 37 23.26 13.76 12.30
C ASP A 37 23.23 13.89 13.81
N GLY A 38 24.16 13.18 14.47
CA GLY A 38 24.32 13.21 15.92
C GLY A 38 24.95 11.93 16.46
N GLU A 39 25.59 12.02 17.61
CA GLU A 39 26.23 10.88 18.30
C GLU A 39 25.40 10.38 19.49
N GLN A 40 24.64 11.28 20.13
CA GLN A 40 23.81 10.95 21.27
C GLN A 40 22.48 11.69 21.15
N PHE A 41 21.39 10.96 21.34
CA PHE A 41 20.03 11.43 21.19
C PHE A 41 19.28 11.29 22.52
N GLU A 42 18.51 12.31 22.85
CA GLU A 42 17.54 12.29 23.93
C GLU A 42 16.14 12.16 23.29
N VAL A 43 15.44 11.06 23.57
CA VAL A 43 14.09 10.82 23.09
C VAL A 43 13.12 11.13 24.21
N VAL A 44 12.31 12.14 24.02
CA VAL A 44 11.34 12.62 25.01
C VAL A 44 9.94 12.23 24.55
N VAL A 45 9.25 11.47 25.41
CA VAL A 45 7.82 11.19 25.28
C VAL A 45 7.05 12.04 26.26
N SER A 46 6.03 12.73 25.78
CA SER A 46 5.21 13.64 26.59
C SER A 46 3.72 13.28 26.47
N SER A 47 2.97 13.55 27.56
CA SER A 47 1.51 13.54 27.57
C SER A 47 1.04 14.88 28.14
N ASP A 48 0.05 15.52 27.52
CA ASP A 48 -0.46 16.84 27.88
C ASP A 48 0.66 17.90 28.07
N GLY A 49 1.67 17.84 27.18
CA GLY A 49 2.80 18.77 27.19
C GLY A 49 3.83 18.55 28.33
N LYS A 50 3.69 17.49 29.12
CA LYS A 50 4.64 17.13 30.20
C LYS A 50 5.41 15.88 29.80
N ALA A 51 6.73 15.92 29.94
CA ALA A 51 7.58 14.74 29.74
C ALA A 51 7.23 13.65 30.73
N VAL A 52 6.86 12.47 30.24
CA VAL A 52 6.54 11.29 31.06
C VAL A 52 7.63 10.23 30.95
N ARG A 53 8.41 10.25 29.88
CA ARG A 53 9.54 9.35 29.70
C ARG A 53 10.64 10.03 28.87
N THR A 54 11.87 9.84 29.30
CA THR A 54 13.07 10.29 28.58
C THR A 54 14.05 9.13 28.48
N VAL A 55 14.57 8.89 27.28
CA VAL A 55 15.57 7.84 27.01
C VAL A 55 16.73 8.47 26.26
N VAL A 56 17.96 8.21 26.74
CA VAL A 56 19.19 8.62 26.06
C VAL A 56 19.78 7.42 25.33
N THR A 57 20.13 7.59 24.07
CA THR A 57 20.68 6.54 23.22
C THR A 57 21.69 7.09 22.20
N THR A 58 22.59 6.24 21.71
CA THR A 58 23.46 6.52 20.57
C THR A 58 22.96 5.90 19.28
N GLU A 59 21.93 5.02 19.36
CA GLU A 59 21.27 4.44 18.19
C GLU A 59 20.21 5.40 17.66
N LYS A 60 19.95 5.34 16.35
CA LYS A 60 18.88 6.12 15.70
C LYS A 60 17.51 5.41 15.73
N LYS A 61 17.33 4.55 16.72
CA LYS A 61 16.07 3.85 17.00
C LYS A 61 15.93 3.60 18.49
N VAL A 62 14.70 3.47 18.97
CA VAL A 62 14.38 3.18 20.36
C VAL A 62 13.08 2.39 20.46
N LYS A 63 13.00 1.52 21.47
CA LYS A 63 11.76 0.93 21.95
C LYS A 63 11.49 1.46 23.35
N ILE A 64 10.34 2.06 23.54
CA ILE A 64 9.88 2.63 24.83
C ILE A 64 8.68 1.83 25.30
N GLU A 65 8.75 1.29 26.49
CA GLU A 65 7.72 0.47 27.13
C GLU A 65 7.26 1.10 28.45
N GLY A 66 6.13 0.63 28.98
CA GLY A 66 5.58 1.07 30.26
C GLY A 66 4.79 2.38 30.16
N LEU A 67 4.29 2.70 28.98
CA LEU A 67 3.30 3.76 28.77
C LEU A 67 1.89 3.23 29.11
N GLU A 68 0.97 4.13 29.42
CA GLU A 68 -0.43 3.78 29.62
C GLU A 68 -1.10 3.37 28.32
N GLU A 69 -1.97 2.38 28.36
CA GLU A 69 -2.74 1.90 27.21
C GLU A 69 -3.81 2.92 26.81
N ASN A 70 -4.17 2.93 25.51
CA ASN A 70 -5.20 3.81 24.93
C ASN A 70 -4.97 5.31 25.18
N THR A 71 -3.71 5.70 25.31
CA THR A 71 -3.32 7.07 25.67
C THR A 71 -2.55 7.74 24.52
N GLU A 72 -2.84 9.03 24.33
CA GLU A 72 -2.17 9.86 23.34
C GLU A 72 -0.88 10.45 23.91
N TYR A 73 0.16 10.38 23.11
CA TYR A 73 1.49 10.87 23.44
C TYR A 73 2.08 11.65 22.27
N SER A 74 3.04 12.50 22.58
CA SER A 74 3.97 13.04 21.59
C SER A 74 5.37 12.53 21.84
N LEU A 75 6.16 12.43 20.74
CA LEU A 75 7.56 12.05 20.75
C LEU A 75 8.39 13.08 20.03
N LYS A 76 9.51 13.47 20.66
CA LYS A 76 10.51 14.38 20.12
C LYS A 76 11.90 13.81 20.33
N VAL A 77 12.77 13.93 19.34
CA VAL A 77 14.18 13.54 19.42
C VAL A 77 15.03 14.79 19.44
N VAL A 78 15.93 14.88 20.42
CA VAL A 78 16.83 16.02 20.62
C VAL A 78 18.26 15.53 20.54
N CYS A 79 19.12 16.28 19.86
CA CYS A 79 20.57 16.07 19.84
C CYS A 79 21.27 17.42 19.90
N ALA A 80 22.00 17.68 20.97
CA ALA A 80 22.68 18.96 21.23
C ALA A 80 21.74 20.17 21.07
N GLN A 81 21.92 20.96 20.00
CA GLN A 81 21.09 22.15 19.72
C GLN A 81 20.02 21.91 18.65
N THR A 82 19.91 20.68 18.12
CA THR A 82 18.98 20.32 17.06
C THR A 82 17.89 19.40 17.63
N ALA A 83 16.66 19.57 17.17
CA ALA A 83 15.57 18.71 17.56
C ALA A 83 14.68 18.37 16.37
N SER A 84 14.05 17.20 16.43
CA SER A 84 13.00 16.83 15.47
C SER A 84 11.75 17.69 15.68
N GLY A 85 10.86 17.68 14.68
CA GLY A 85 9.47 17.99 14.91
C GLY A 85 8.86 17.02 15.92
N GLU A 86 7.82 17.47 16.60
CA GLU A 86 7.03 16.63 17.48
C GLU A 86 6.12 15.73 16.66
N ARG A 87 6.11 14.43 16.96
CA ARG A 87 5.28 13.42 16.33
C ARG A 87 4.28 12.87 17.31
N LEU A 88 3.03 12.73 16.90
CA LEU A 88 1.95 12.23 17.74
C LEU A 88 1.76 10.73 17.54
N PHE A 89 1.41 10.00 18.60
CA PHE A 89 1.02 8.60 18.54
C PHE A 89 0.05 8.24 19.65
N ARG A 90 -0.70 7.16 19.46
CA ARG A 90 -1.58 6.60 20.48
C ARG A 90 -1.23 5.14 20.74
N THR A 91 -1.04 4.79 21.98
CA THR A 91 -0.86 3.40 22.44
C THR A 91 -2.19 2.65 22.34
N GLY A 92 -2.13 1.32 22.21
CA GLY A 92 -3.30 0.45 22.13
C GLY A 92 -3.01 -0.84 21.38
N ASP A 93 -4.01 -1.71 21.31
CA ASP A 93 -3.93 -2.94 20.55
C ASP A 93 -4.18 -2.67 19.05
N TYR A 94 -3.33 -3.23 18.19
CA TYR A 94 -3.44 -3.23 16.74
C TYR A 94 -3.58 -4.65 16.22
N LEU A 95 -4.11 -4.83 15.01
CA LEU A 95 -4.38 -6.17 14.45
C LEU A 95 -3.14 -6.95 13.99
N GLY A 96 -1.97 -6.50 14.36
CA GLY A 96 -0.69 -7.12 14.03
C GLY A 96 0.49 -6.23 14.42
N LYS A 97 1.68 -6.57 13.94
CA LYS A 97 2.88 -5.75 14.14
C LYS A 97 2.75 -4.47 13.31
N VAL A 98 2.78 -3.31 13.97
CA VAL A 98 2.72 -2.02 13.27
C VAL A 98 4.03 -1.81 12.50
N VAL A 99 3.91 -1.68 11.17
CA VAL A 99 5.02 -1.33 10.29
C VAL A 99 5.32 0.14 10.42
N ASN A 100 4.30 0.98 10.29
CA ASN A 100 4.37 2.41 10.56
C ASN A 100 3.00 2.97 10.92
N TYR A 101 3.00 4.11 11.59
CA TYR A 101 1.83 4.81 12.12
C TYR A 101 1.91 6.30 11.80
N LEU A 102 0.78 6.90 11.43
CA LEU A 102 0.58 8.34 11.28
C LEU A 102 -0.63 8.78 12.10
N HIS A 103 -0.41 9.66 13.05
CA HIS A 103 -1.51 10.23 13.81
C HIS A 103 -2.33 11.21 12.94
N PRO A 104 -3.68 11.21 12.99
CA PRO A 104 -4.51 12.07 12.15
C PRO A 104 -4.23 13.58 12.27
N GLN A 105 -3.69 14.01 13.39
CA GLN A 105 -3.31 15.40 13.65
C GLN A 105 -1.83 15.70 13.37
N ASP A 106 -1.04 14.69 13.04
CA ASP A 106 0.37 14.86 12.70
C ASP A 106 0.51 15.43 11.28
N LEU A 107 1.18 16.56 11.15
CA LEU A 107 1.32 17.28 9.89
C LEU A 107 2.68 17.06 9.21
N CYS A 108 3.49 16.12 9.70
CA CYS A 108 4.86 15.91 9.19
C CYS A 108 4.92 15.62 7.68
N TYR A 109 3.90 14.96 7.14
CA TYR A 109 3.78 14.65 5.71
C TYR A 109 2.67 15.45 5.02
N SER A 110 2.30 16.61 5.52
CA SER A 110 1.15 17.39 5.04
C SER A 110 1.20 17.75 3.56
N PHE A 111 2.39 17.80 2.96
CA PHE A 111 2.55 18.01 1.51
C PHE A 111 2.01 16.86 0.66
N SER A 112 2.01 15.61 1.18
CA SER A 112 1.45 14.42 0.54
C SER A 112 0.12 14.01 1.16
N GLY A 113 0.02 14.04 2.49
CA GLY A 113 -1.19 13.60 3.18
C GLY A 113 -1.09 13.55 4.69
N ARG A 114 -2.11 12.94 5.30
CA ARG A 114 -2.22 12.74 6.75
C ARG A 114 -2.46 11.29 7.14
N TYR A 115 -2.82 10.44 6.19
CA TYR A 115 -3.26 9.07 6.43
C TYR A 115 -2.45 8.09 5.63
N VAL A 116 -2.25 6.91 6.18
CA VAL A 116 -1.58 5.82 5.46
C VAL A 116 -2.55 5.13 4.51
N ALA A 117 -2.07 4.80 3.32
CA ALA A 117 -2.86 4.14 2.28
C ALA A 117 -2.18 2.88 1.77
N THR A 118 -2.76 2.29 0.84
CA THR A 118 -2.47 1.16 -0.04
C THR A 118 -1.12 0.46 0.20
N PRO A 119 -1.05 -0.50 1.12
CA PRO A 119 0.20 -1.22 1.36
C PRO A 119 0.50 -2.20 0.22
N SER A 120 1.79 -2.35 -0.09
CA SER A 120 2.33 -3.40 -0.96
C SER A 120 3.43 -4.14 -0.23
N ILE A 121 3.47 -5.47 -0.38
CA ILE A 121 4.51 -6.31 0.22
C ILE A 121 5.16 -7.18 -0.84
N VAL A 122 6.48 -7.35 -0.74
CA VAL A 122 7.27 -8.23 -1.61
C VAL A 122 8.47 -8.76 -0.85
N ARG A 123 8.94 -9.95 -1.22
CA ARG A 123 10.28 -10.41 -0.82
C ARG A 123 11.27 -10.02 -1.89
N PHE A 124 12.32 -9.34 -1.46
CA PHE A 124 13.47 -9.06 -2.30
C PHE A 124 14.74 -9.56 -1.59
N ARG A 125 15.44 -10.47 -2.24
CA ARG A 125 16.55 -11.21 -1.63
C ARG A 125 16.09 -11.89 -0.30
N ASN A 126 16.76 -11.63 0.79
CA ASN A 126 16.45 -12.23 2.09
C ASN A 126 15.54 -11.38 3.00
N ALA A 127 15.02 -10.26 2.50
CA ALA A 127 14.22 -9.33 3.30
C ALA A 127 12.80 -9.14 2.74
N LEU A 128 11.84 -8.88 3.62
CA LEU A 128 10.53 -8.38 3.26
C LEU A 128 10.61 -6.86 3.10
N TYR A 129 9.97 -6.34 2.06
CA TYR A 129 9.78 -4.91 1.85
C TYR A 129 8.29 -4.59 1.84
N VAL A 130 7.94 -3.52 2.52
CA VAL A 130 6.57 -2.99 2.58
C VAL A 130 6.60 -1.53 2.21
N SER A 131 5.82 -1.15 1.21
CA SER A 131 5.54 0.24 0.87
C SER A 131 4.15 0.64 1.35
N MET A 132 3.97 1.93 1.63
CA MET A 132 2.69 2.53 1.95
C MET A 132 2.67 3.98 1.51
N ASP A 133 1.53 4.42 0.96
CA ASP A 133 1.37 5.79 0.53
C ASP A 133 0.90 6.68 1.67
N VAL A 134 1.17 7.97 1.55
CA VAL A 134 0.61 9.01 2.42
C VAL A 134 -0.38 9.84 1.59
N PHE A 135 -1.64 9.87 1.97
CA PHE A 135 -2.72 10.46 1.18
C PHE A 135 -3.60 11.45 1.95
N ARG A 136 -4.46 12.19 1.22
CA ARG A 136 -5.34 13.25 1.72
C ARG A 136 -4.61 14.38 2.43
N GLY A 137 -3.69 15.02 1.73
CA GLY A 137 -3.14 16.32 2.12
C GLY A 137 -4.18 17.44 2.02
N ALA A 138 -3.95 18.51 2.74
CA ALA A 138 -4.84 19.67 2.74
C ALA A 138 -4.96 20.33 1.34
N ASP A 139 -4.01 20.09 0.46
CA ASP A 139 -3.91 20.72 -0.86
C ASP A 139 -3.36 19.71 -1.90
N GLN A 140 -4.14 18.68 -2.21
CA GLN A 140 -3.76 17.65 -3.20
C GLN A 140 -3.72 18.14 -4.65
N ARG A 141 -3.91 19.44 -4.89
CA ARG A 141 -3.94 19.99 -6.23
C ARG A 141 -2.53 20.20 -6.76
N GLY A 142 -2.03 19.23 -7.49
CA GLY A 142 -0.77 19.35 -8.21
C GLY A 142 0.50 19.10 -7.38
N ALA A 143 0.38 18.60 -6.16
CA ALA A 143 1.53 18.13 -5.38
C ALA A 143 1.84 16.68 -5.72
N PHE A 144 3.12 16.34 -5.76
CA PHE A 144 3.55 14.95 -5.85
C PHE A 144 3.31 14.23 -4.53
N ASN A 145 2.85 12.99 -4.61
CA ASN A 145 2.63 12.17 -3.43
C ASN A 145 3.89 11.38 -3.05
N LEU A 146 3.92 10.98 -1.80
CA LEU A 146 4.98 10.24 -1.14
C LEU A 146 4.55 8.80 -0.88
N THR A 147 5.42 7.86 -1.18
CA THR A 147 5.38 6.47 -0.73
C THR A 147 6.54 6.22 0.24
N LEU A 148 6.23 5.71 1.42
CA LEU A 148 7.21 5.31 2.44
C LEU A 148 7.58 3.84 2.25
N LEU A 149 8.85 3.49 2.42
CA LEU A 149 9.36 2.12 2.28
C LEU A 149 10.00 1.65 3.58
N TYR A 150 9.64 0.43 3.98
CA TYR A 150 10.15 -0.25 5.17
C TYR A 150 10.66 -1.64 4.82
N ARG A 151 11.60 -2.15 5.60
CA ARG A 151 12.26 -3.44 5.42
C ARG A 151 12.22 -4.25 6.72
N SER A 152 12.11 -5.57 6.58
CA SER A 152 12.31 -6.53 7.66
C SER A 152 13.27 -7.63 7.21
N GLU A 153 14.29 -7.91 8.00
CA GLU A 153 15.27 -8.99 7.78
C GLU A 153 14.98 -10.24 8.64
N ASP A 154 14.00 -10.14 9.53
CA ASP A 154 13.60 -11.17 10.50
C ASP A 154 12.17 -11.66 10.26
N ASP A 155 11.77 -11.68 8.99
CA ASP A 155 10.47 -12.20 8.54
C ASP A 155 9.25 -11.49 9.16
N GLY A 156 9.36 -10.19 9.41
CA GLY A 156 8.28 -9.33 9.87
C GLY A 156 8.21 -9.12 11.38
N GLU A 157 9.17 -9.65 12.15
CA GLU A 157 9.20 -9.44 13.60
C GLU A 157 9.65 -8.02 13.98
N SER A 158 10.53 -7.42 13.16
CA SER A 158 10.89 -6.01 13.26
C SER A 158 10.90 -5.33 11.90
N TRP A 159 10.69 -4.00 11.89
CA TRP A 159 10.65 -3.19 10.68
C TRP A 159 11.53 -1.97 10.83
N GLU A 160 12.24 -1.64 9.76
CA GLU A 160 13.09 -0.45 9.68
C GLU A 160 12.68 0.40 8.47
N TYR A 161 12.72 1.72 8.66
CA TYR A 161 12.57 2.67 7.57
C TYR A 161 13.75 2.53 6.60
N VAL A 162 13.45 2.61 5.31
CA VAL A 162 14.44 2.51 4.24
C VAL A 162 14.53 3.79 3.43
N ALA A 163 13.42 4.23 2.86
CA ALA A 163 13.40 5.33 1.91
C ALA A 163 12.03 6.02 1.83
N ASP A 164 12.08 7.28 1.43
CA ASP A 164 10.96 8.01 0.86
C ASP A 164 11.06 7.96 -0.66
N ILE A 165 10.00 7.50 -1.31
CA ILE A 165 9.92 7.44 -2.77
C ILE A 165 8.99 8.55 -3.25
N VAL A 166 9.57 9.55 -3.92
CA VAL A 166 8.85 10.72 -4.45
C VAL A 166 9.32 10.99 -5.89
N PRO A 167 8.40 11.21 -6.83
CA PRO A 167 6.94 11.11 -6.70
C PRO A 167 6.49 9.66 -6.83
N CYS A 168 5.68 9.19 -5.90
CA CYS A 168 5.04 7.87 -6.01
C CYS A 168 3.77 7.81 -5.17
N PHE A 169 2.71 7.27 -5.76
CA PHE A 169 1.42 7.06 -5.12
C PHE A 169 0.78 5.78 -5.64
N TRP A 170 0.09 5.04 -4.76
CA TRP A 170 -0.54 3.76 -5.08
C TRP A 170 0.42 2.72 -5.67
N GLY A 171 1.66 2.74 -5.20
CA GLY A 171 2.73 1.93 -5.73
C GLY A 171 2.56 0.43 -5.48
N THR A 172 2.85 -0.37 -6.49
CA THR A 172 3.04 -1.82 -6.38
C THR A 172 4.53 -2.11 -6.38
N LEU A 173 5.03 -2.71 -5.30
CA LEU A 173 6.37 -3.28 -5.27
C LEU A 173 6.41 -4.56 -6.10
N PHE A 174 7.46 -4.75 -6.87
CA PHE A 174 7.72 -5.98 -7.63
C PHE A 174 9.22 -6.22 -7.80
N VAL A 175 9.58 -7.43 -8.16
CA VAL A 175 10.97 -7.80 -8.45
C VAL A 175 11.11 -8.04 -9.94
N ALA A 176 12.12 -7.43 -10.55
CA ALA A 176 12.49 -7.64 -11.95
C ALA A 176 13.98 -8.00 -12.02
N GLY A 177 14.26 -9.29 -12.25
CA GLY A 177 15.62 -9.82 -12.18
C GLY A 177 16.24 -9.64 -10.79
N ASP A 178 17.33 -8.90 -10.68
CA ASP A 178 18.05 -8.61 -9.44
C ASP A 178 17.68 -7.26 -8.79
N LYS A 179 16.62 -6.61 -9.28
CA LYS A 179 16.18 -5.28 -8.85
C LYS A 179 14.85 -5.32 -8.11
N LEU A 180 14.73 -4.53 -7.06
CA LEU A 180 13.46 -4.14 -6.45
C LEU A 180 12.91 -2.95 -7.21
N CYS A 181 11.65 -3.02 -7.62
CA CYS A 181 11.00 -2.00 -8.43
C CYS A 181 9.68 -1.56 -7.80
N ILE A 182 9.24 -0.35 -8.14
CA ILE A 182 7.91 0.15 -7.80
C ILE A 182 7.25 0.76 -9.04
N LEU A 183 6.01 0.34 -9.32
CA LEU A 183 5.15 0.92 -10.36
C LEU A 183 4.00 1.64 -9.66
N GLY A 184 3.90 2.93 -9.84
CA GLY A 184 2.87 3.76 -9.23
C GLY A 184 2.49 4.95 -10.10
N VAL A 185 1.79 5.91 -9.53
CA VAL A 185 1.50 7.20 -10.16
C VAL A 185 2.20 8.32 -9.40
N ASP A 186 2.51 9.43 -10.04
CA ASP A 186 3.16 10.58 -9.39
C ASP A 186 2.23 11.32 -8.42
N SER A 187 0.92 11.27 -8.69
CA SER A 187 -0.14 11.89 -7.89
C SER A 187 -1.49 11.26 -8.22
N GLU A 188 -2.55 11.60 -7.49
CA GLU A 188 -3.90 11.16 -7.82
C GLU A 188 -4.32 11.62 -9.23
N ALA A 189 -4.75 10.68 -10.08
CA ALA A 189 -5.01 10.90 -11.50
C ALA A 189 -3.80 11.48 -12.25
N GLY A 190 -2.60 11.19 -11.78
CA GLY A 190 -1.34 11.66 -12.34
C GLY A 190 -0.79 10.75 -13.43
N SER A 191 0.51 10.84 -13.60
CA SER A 191 1.27 10.08 -14.60
C SER A 191 1.76 8.76 -14.01
N LEU A 192 1.78 7.71 -14.81
CA LEU A 192 2.35 6.42 -14.44
C LEU A 192 3.88 6.54 -14.41
N VAL A 193 4.47 6.16 -13.29
CA VAL A 193 5.92 6.19 -13.07
C VAL A 193 6.43 4.83 -12.61
N VAL A 194 7.66 4.52 -12.98
CA VAL A 194 8.41 3.37 -12.48
C VAL A 194 9.77 3.83 -11.97
N MET A 195 10.20 3.23 -10.87
CA MET A 195 11.53 3.40 -10.29
C MET A 195 12.08 2.05 -9.87
N GLU A 196 13.40 1.95 -9.78
CA GLU A 196 14.11 0.73 -9.42
C GLU A 196 15.21 0.97 -8.40
N SER A 197 15.57 -0.08 -7.69
CA SER A 197 16.69 -0.12 -6.76
C SER A 197 17.42 -1.46 -6.85
N LYS A 198 18.74 -1.43 -6.90
CA LYS A 198 19.58 -2.66 -6.88
C LYS A 198 19.80 -3.21 -5.48
N ASP A 199 19.71 -2.38 -4.47
CA ASP A 199 19.99 -2.73 -3.07
C ASP A 199 18.76 -2.63 -2.16
N GLY A 200 17.63 -2.12 -2.68
CA GLY A 200 16.42 -1.83 -1.95
C GLY A 200 16.45 -0.53 -1.16
N MET A 201 17.57 0.19 -1.17
CA MET A 201 17.79 1.41 -0.39
C MET A 201 17.92 2.66 -1.26
N ASN A 202 18.71 2.58 -2.32
CA ASN A 202 18.94 3.67 -3.25
C ASN A 202 18.09 3.50 -4.49
N TRP A 203 17.25 4.49 -4.79
CA TRP A 203 16.27 4.45 -5.87
C TRP A 203 16.67 5.34 -7.04
N SER A 204 16.32 4.91 -8.24
CA SER A 204 16.49 5.70 -9.47
C SER A 204 15.56 6.91 -9.48
N ASP A 205 15.86 7.88 -10.34
CA ASP A 205 14.88 8.88 -10.73
C ASP A 205 13.63 8.23 -11.36
N PRO A 206 12.46 8.88 -11.29
CA PRO A 206 11.23 8.35 -11.87
C PRO A 206 11.29 8.33 -13.40
N THR A 207 10.97 7.19 -13.99
CA THR A 207 10.71 7.08 -15.43
C THR A 207 9.21 7.22 -15.68
N TYR A 208 8.82 8.26 -16.40
CA TYR A 208 7.43 8.53 -16.77
C TYR A 208 7.02 7.69 -17.97
N LEU A 209 6.10 6.75 -17.76
CA LEU A 209 5.65 5.80 -18.78
C LEU A 209 4.42 6.31 -19.54
N LEU A 210 3.40 6.78 -18.84
CA LEU A 210 2.17 7.37 -19.40
C LEU A 210 1.83 8.64 -18.64
N TYR A 211 1.30 9.64 -19.34
CA TYR A 211 0.97 10.93 -18.74
C TYR A 211 -0.52 11.01 -18.35
N GLY A 212 -0.79 11.65 -17.22
CA GLY A 212 -2.11 12.01 -16.72
C GLY A 212 -2.20 13.51 -16.42
N CYS A 213 -3.37 13.99 -16.01
CA CYS A 213 -3.55 15.40 -15.72
C CYS A 213 -3.12 15.83 -14.31
N GLY A 214 -2.90 14.88 -13.38
CA GLY A 214 -2.45 15.15 -12.02
C GLY A 214 -3.45 15.90 -11.14
N THR A 215 -4.74 15.76 -11.41
CA THR A 215 -5.79 16.37 -10.58
C THR A 215 -6.91 15.40 -10.28
N CYS A 216 -7.43 15.40 -9.06
CA CYS A 216 -8.52 14.51 -8.64
C CYS A 216 -9.85 14.75 -9.39
N VAL A 217 -10.00 15.87 -10.08
CA VAL A 217 -11.19 16.19 -10.90
C VAL A 217 -10.99 15.89 -12.38
N GLY A 218 -9.76 15.63 -12.80
CA GLY A 218 -9.42 15.30 -14.18
C GLY A 218 -9.33 13.80 -14.41
N CYS A 219 -8.71 13.43 -15.53
CA CYS A 219 -8.44 12.06 -15.89
C CYS A 219 -6.93 11.80 -15.95
N GLY A 220 -6.50 10.69 -15.39
CA GLY A 220 -5.12 10.26 -15.44
C GLY A 220 -5.00 8.80 -15.12
N MET A 221 -3.78 8.39 -14.84
CA MET A 221 -3.48 7.02 -14.48
C MET A 221 -3.94 6.74 -13.05
N HIS A 222 -4.45 5.55 -12.84
CA HIS A 222 -4.77 4.99 -11.55
C HIS A 222 -4.10 3.62 -11.44
N LYS A 223 -3.42 3.40 -10.32
CA LYS A 223 -2.77 2.15 -9.99
C LYS A 223 -2.84 1.97 -8.49
N THR A 224 -3.21 0.80 -8.04
CA THR A 224 -3.13 0.42 -6.63
C THR A 224 -2.20 -0.77 -6.46
N ALA A 225 -1.78 -1.05 -5.23
CA ALA A 225 -1.01 -2.24 -4.91
C ALA A 225 -1.88 -3.49 -5.09
N THR A 226 -1.97 -3.95 -6.32
CA THR A 226 -2.67 -5.17 -6.75
C THR A 226 -1.68 -6.14 -7.38
N PRO A 227 -2.00 -7.44 -7.41
CA PRO A 227 -1.11 -8.45 -7.97
C PRO A 227 -0.76 -8.18 -9.43
N TYR A 228 0.43 -8.58 -9.77
CA TYR A 228 0.92 -8.71 -11.13
C TYR A 228 1.19 -10.19 -11.46
N CYS A 229 1.35 -10.51 -12.73
CA CYS A 229 1.65 -11.86 -13.18
C CYS A 229 2.94 -11.87 -13.99
N GLU A 230 3.87 -12.74 -13.63
CA GLU A 230 5.06 -13.03 -14.43
C GLU A 230 4.82 -14.26 -15.31
N LYS A 231 5.06 -14.12 -16.61
CA LYS A 231 4.89 -15.21 -17.57
C LYS A 231 5.75 -14.96 -18.80
N ASP A 232 6.43 -16.01 -19.26
CA ASP A 232 7.21 -16.03 -20.52
C ASP A 232 8.21 -14.85 -20.64
N GLY A 233 8.95 -14.54 -19.54
CA GLY A 233 9.94 -13.47 -19.49
C GLY A 233 9.34 -12.05 -19.51
N LYS A 234 8.08 -11.93 -19.16
CA LYS A 234 7.38 -10.65 -19.06
C LYS A 234 6.60 -10.55 -17.75
N ILE A 235 6.40 -9.30 -17.28
CA ILE A 235 5.49 -9.00 -16.19
C ILE A 235 4.29 -8.22 -16.72
N TYR A 236 3.10 -8.61 -16.29
CA TYR A 236 1.83 -8.01 -16.67
C TYR A 236 1.16 -7.35 -15.49
N PHE A 237 0.70 -6.11 -15.66
CA PHE A 237 -0.02 -5.33 -14.65
C PHE A 237 -1.38 -4.90 -15.17
N ALA A 238 -2.37 -4.87 -14.28
CA ALA A 238 -3.62 -4.17 -14.53
C ALA A 238 -3.48 -2.70 -14.11
N LEU A 239 -4.03 -1.82 -14.91
CA LEU A 239 -4.04 -0.37 -14.71
C LEU A 239 -5.43 0.18 -15.04
N GLU A 240 -5.73 1.36 -14.54
CA GLU A 240 -6.91 2.11 -14.94
C GLU A 240 -6.51 3.51 -15.42
N TYR A 241 -7.37 4.07 -16.26
CA TYR A 241 -7.30 5.47 -16.67
C TYR A 241 -8.64 6.15 -16.44
N GLY A 242 -8.65 7.21 -15.68
CA GLY A 242 -9.88 7.93 -15.33
C GLY A 242 -9.71 8.86 -14.15
N GLY A 243 -10.78 9.10 -13.43
CA GLY A 243 -10.74 9.92 -12.23
C GLY A 243 -12.01 9.83 -11.41
N HIS A 244 -11.89 9.99 -10.11
CA HIS A 244 -13.02 9.99 -9.18
C HIS A 244 -13.98 11.14 -9.44
N GLY A 245 -13.47 12.32 -9.84
CA GLY A 245 -14.29 13.48 -10.18
C GLY A 245 -15.19 13.25 -11.38
N VAL A 246 -14.71 12.56 -12.43
CA VAL A 246 -15.48 12.18 -13.61
C VAL A 246 -16.25 10.87 -13.43
N LYS A 247 -16.04 10.18 -12.31
CA LYS A 247 -16.70 8.90 -11.94
C LYS A 247 -16.61 7.86 -13.05
N ARG A 248 -15.45 7.77 -13.68
CA ARG A 248 -15.17 6.83 -14.76
C ARG A 248 -13.73 6.35 -14.71
N PHE A 249 -13.55 5.06 -14.88
CA PHE A 249 -12.25 4.42 -15.08
C PHE A 249 -12.34 3.38 -16.18
N ASP A 250 -11.45 3.49 -17.16
CA ASP A 250 -11.26 2.51 -18.23
C ASP A 250 -10.08 1.59 -17.84
N THR A 251 -10.19 0.30 -18.06
CA THR A 251 -9.13 -0.67 -17.74
C THR A 251 -8.15 -0.81 -18.90
N LEU A 252 -6.86 -0.94 -18.60
CA LEU A 252 -5.82 -1.31 -19.56
C LEU A 252 -4.79 -2.23 -18.88
N ALA A 253 -3.97 -2.88 -19.69
CA ALA A 253 -2.85 -3.68 -19.20
C ALA A 253 -1.52 -3.02 -19.59
N ALA A 254 -0.52 -3.14 -18.71
CA ALA A 254 0.88 -2.87 -18.99
C ALA A 254 1.66 -4.17 -19.04
N THR A 255 2.58 -4.27 -19.99
CA THR A 255 3.49 -5.41 -20.16
C THR A 255 4.92 -4.89 -20.08
N LEU A 256 5.71 -5.44 -19.16
CA LEU A 256 7.14 -5.21 -19.04
C LEU A 256 7.91 -6.39 -19.62
N ASP A 257 8.81 -6.15 -20.55
CA ASP A 257 9.76 -7.13 -21.12
C ASP A 257 11.00 -7.21 -20.22
N LEU A 258 11.18 -8.33 -19.52
CA LEU A 258 12.29 -8.55 -18.59
C LEU A 258 13.66 -8.68 -19.26
N SER A 259 13.74 -8.77 -20.58
CA SER A 259 15.01 -8.74 -21.30
C SER A 259 15.60 -7.33 -21.42
N LYS A 260 14.85 -6.30 -21.03
CA LYS A 260 15.23 -4.89 -21.10
C LYS A 260 15.31 -4.27 -19.74
N ASP A 261 15.89 -3.07 -19.66
CA ASP A 261 15.94 -2.30 -18.43
C ASP A 261 14.54 -1.77 -18.05
N VAL A 262 14.15 -1.93 -16.79
CA VAL A 262 12.82 -1.54 -16.27
C VAL A 262 12.56 -0.04 -16.45
N CYS A 263 13.60 0.78 -16.31
CA CYS A 263 13.49 2.23 -16.46
C CYS A 263 13.57 2.71 -17.91
N GLU A 264 13.68 1.81 -18.90
CA GLU A 264 13.54 2.15 -20.31
C GLU A 264 12.10 2.08 -20.78
N LYS A 265 11.57 3.16 -21.37
CA LYS A 265 10.22 3.16 -21.94
C LYS A 265 9.98 2.06 -22.97
N SER A 266 11.03 1.68 -23.71
CA SER A 266 11.00 0.63 -24.73
C SER A 266 10.78 -0.78 -24.15
N ALA A 267 10.95 -0.96 -22.84
CA ALA A 267 10.64 -2.20 -22.13
C ALA A 267 9.13 -2.37 -21.90
N TRP A 268 8.37 -1.30 -22.01
CA TRP A 268 6.95 -1.27 -21.69
C TRP A 268 6.06 -1.19 -22.91
N THR A 269 5.02 -2.00 -22.92
CA THR A 269 3.94 -1.97 -23.91
C THR A 269 2.60 -1.85 -23.18
N PHE A 270 1.68 -1.07 -23.73
CA PHE A 270 0.37 -0.83 -23.14
C PHE A 270 -0.74 -1.27 -24.09
N SER A 271 -1.76 -1.93 -23.55
CA SER A 271 -2.96 -2.22 -24.30
C SER A 271 -3.78 -0.94 -24.55
N LYS A 272 -4.71 -1.00 -25.50
CA LYS A 272 -5.77 -0.01 -25.60
C LYS A 272 -6.66 -0.09 -24.37
N ARG A 273 -7.30 1.02 -24.01
CA ARG A 273 -8.21 1.13 -22.88
C ARG A 273 -9.52 0.42 -23.15
N ARG A 274 -10.01 -0.35 -22.17
CA ARG A 274 -11.34 -0.95 -22.16
C ARG A 274 -12.28 -0.09 -21.37
N MET A 275 -13.25 0.50 -22.05
CA MET A 275 -14.36 1.19 -21.40
C MET A 275 -15.26 0.17 -20.70
N ILE A 276 -15.67 0.50 -19.49
CA ILE A 276 -16.59 -0.32 -18.70
C ILE A 276 -18.01 0.02 -19.09
N GLU A 277 -18.75 -0.97 -19.55
CA GLU A 277 -20.14 -0.82 -19.97
C GLU A 277 -21.09 -1.05 -18.80
N PHE A 278 -22.05 -0.17 -18.61
CA PHE A 278 -22.97 -0.19 -17.44
C PHE A 278 -23.85 -1.44 -17.41
N GLU A 279 -24.17 -1.97 -18.58
CA GLU A 279 -25.01 -3.14 -18.76
C GLU A 279 -24.41 -4.41 -18.13
N TRP A 280 -23.08 -4.46 -17.98
CA TRP A 280 -22.40 -5.63 -17.42
C TRP A 280 -22.75 -5.86 -15.94
N GLY A 281 -22.99 -4.79 -15.21
CA GLY A 281 -23.36 -4.88 -13.78
C GLY A 281 -24.83 -5.09 -13.50
N GLY A 282 -25.70 -4.91 -14.49
CA GLY A 282 -27.15 -4.94 -14.29
C GLY A 282 -27.69 -3.76 -13.45
N ASP A 283 -26.82 -2.80 -13.10
CA ASP A 283 -27.17 -1.61 -12.32
C ASP A 283 -26.60 -0.38 -13.01
N LYS A 284 -27.48 0.56 -13.34
CA LYS A 284 -27.13 1.84 -14.01
C LYS A 284 -26.22 2.75 -13.17
N ASN A 285 -26.06 2.47 -11.87
CA ASN A 285 -25.18 3.23 -10.98
C ASN A 285 -23.73 2.75 -10.97
N ILE A 286 -23.44 1.57 -11.54
CA ILE A 286 -22.06 1.06 -11.65
C ILE A 286 -21.37 1.79 -12.79
N ARG A 287 -20.34 2.58 -12.45
CA ARG A 287 -19.68 3.48 -13.39
C ARG A 287 -18.21 3.18 -13.62
N PHE A 288 -17.63 2.25 -12.87
CA PHE A 288 -16.21 1.93 -12.98
C PHE A 288 -15.88 0.54 -12.45
N ALA A 289 -14.81 -0.03 -12.99
CA ALA A 289 -14.08 -1.13 -12.38
C ALA A 289 -12.67 -0.63 -12.07
N ILE A 290 -12.19 -0.89 -10.86
CA ILE A 290 -10.89 -0.42 -10.39
C ILE A 290 -10.16 -1.50 -9.59
N GLU A 291 -8.88 -1.24 -9.30
CA GLU A 291 -8.07 -2.10 -8.45
C GLU A 291 -7.93 -3.51 -9.06
N GLY A 292 -7.64 -3.54 -10.37
CA GLY A 292 -7.53 -4.78 -11.14
C GLY A 292 -6.38 -5.67 -10.67
N ASN A 293 -6.68 -6.95 -10.46
CA ASN A 293 -5.72 -8.00 -10.15
C ASN A 293 -5.37 -8.74 -11.44
N MET A 294 -4.11 -8.74 -11.85
CA MET A 294 -3.65 -9.52 -13.00
C MET A 294 -3.32 -10.94 -12.56
N VAL A 295 -4.01 -11.92 -13.09
CA VAL A 295 -3.89 -13.33 -12.69
C VAL A 295 -3.84 -14.25 -13.91
N GLU A 296 -3.00 -15.26 -13.85
CA GLU A 296 -2.89 -16.29 -14.90
C GLU A 296 -3.73 -17.51 -14.56
N ARG A 297 -4.41 -18.09 -15.56
CA ARG A 297 -5.15 -19.36 -15.46
C ARG A 297 -5.00 -20.14 -16.76
N GLY A 298 -4.37 -21.32 -16.69
CA GLY A 298 -4.26 -22.22 -17.84
C GLY A 298 -3.56 -21.60 -19.06
N GLY A 299 -2.59 -20.72 -18.86
CA GLY A 299 -1.88 -20.02 -19.92
C GLY A 299 -2.53 -18.70 -20.38
N GLU A 300 -3.74 -18.41 -19.96
CA GLU A 300 -4.48 -17.18 -20.26
C GLU A 300 -4.35 -16.17 -19.10
N LEU A 301 -4.37 -14.87 -19.42
CA LEU A 301 -4.32 -13.79 -18.45
C LEU A 301 -5.70 -13.16 -18.23
N PHE A 302 -6.04 -12.92 -16.99
CA PHE A 302 -7.28 -12.28 -16.57
C PHE A 302 -7.01 -11.08 -15.68
N ILE A 303 -7.85 -10.05 -15.84
CA ILE A 303 -7.91 -8.90 -14.93
C ILE A 303 -9.20 -9.04 -14.11
N LEU A 304 -9.06 -9.27 -12.80
CA LEU A 304 -10.18 -9.29 -11.86
C LEU A 304 -10.23 -7.95 -11.14
N SER A 305 -11.30 -7.19 -11.36
CA SER A 305 -11.45 -5.85 -10.80
C SER A 305 -12.60 -5.77 -9.81
N ARG A 306 -12.40 -4.94 -8.79
CA ARG A 306 -13.49 -4.44 -7.96
C ARG A 306 -14.54 -3.79 -8.84
N PHE A 307 -15.82 -4.17 -8.66
CA PHE A 307 -16.86 -3.75 -9.58
C PHE A 307 -18.17 -3.35 -8.90
N ALA A 308 -18.92 -4.29 -8.36
CA ALA A 308 -20.26 -4.08 -7.82
C ALA A 308 -20.44 -4.78 -6.47
N TYR A 309 -21.56 -4.54 -5.81
CA TYR A 309 -21.87 -5.23 -4.56
C TYR A 309 -21.82 -6.74 -4.74
N GLN A 310 -20.92 -7.40 -4.03
CA GLN A 310 -20.64 -8.84 -4.09
C GLN A 310 -20.35 -9.38 -5.50
N ARG A 311 -19.80 -8.55 -6.39
CA ARG A 311 -19.44 -8.96 -7.75
C ARG A 311 -18.10 -8.40 -8.16
N ALA A 312 -17.30 -9.19 -8.88
CA ALA A 312 -16.09 -8.76 -9.54
C ALA A 312 -16.23 -8.84 -11.06
N LEU A 313 -15.57 -7.93 -11.77
CA LEU A 313 -15.48 -7.95 -13.23
C LEU A 313 -14.24 -8.75 -13.64
N MET A 314 -14.40 -9.67 -14.57
CA MET A 314 -13.30 -10.36 -15.24
C MET A 314 -13.18 -9.87 -16.67
N LEU A 315 -11.98 -9.38 -17.01
CA LEU A 315 -11.57 -9.13 -18.38
C LEU A 315 -10.50 -10.15 -18.77
N LYS A 316 -10.49 -10.62 -20.01
CA LYS A 316 -9.45 -11.46 -20.57
C LYS A 316 -8.43 -10.60 -21.30
N PHE A 317 -7.15 -10.90 -21.10
CA PHE A 317 -6.04 -10.24 -21.77
C PHE A 317 -5.19 -11.26 -22.52
N ASP A 318 -4.98 -11.01 -23.84
CA ASP A 318 -4.17 -11.92 -24.65
C ASP A 318 -2.69 -11.48 -24.63
N PRO A 319 -1.78 -12.30 -24.03
CA PRO A 319 -0.36 -11.98 -23.98
C PRO A 319 0.34 -12.00 -25.35
N LYS A 320 -0.30 -12.51 -26.40
CA LYS A 320 0.21 -12.48 -27.78
C LYS A 320 -0.17 -11.20 -28.52
N GLU A 321 -1.22 -10.53 -28.07
CA GLU A 321 -1.79 -9.32 -28.68
C GLU A 321 -1.85 -8.17 -27.68
N ILE A 322 -0.70 -7.89 -27.04
CA ILE A 322 -0.57 -7.00 -25.88
C ILE A 322 -1.06 -5.56 -26.10
N GLU A 323 -1.15 -5.10 -27.34
CA GLU A 323 -1.67 -3.78 -27.70
C GLU A 323 -3.20 -3.75 -27.85
N LYS A 324 -3.85 -4.91 -27.92
CA LYS A 324 -5.31 -4.98 -28.04
C LYS A 324 -5.98 -4.61 -26.70
N THR A 325 -7.22 -4.16 -26.84
CA THR A 325 -8.10 -3.87 -25.70
C THR A 325 -8.40 -5.17 -24.93
N PRO A 326 -8.28 -5.22 -23.60
CA PRO A 326 -8.75 -6.35 -22.81
C PRO A 326 -10.23 -6.63 -23.10
N GLU A 327 -10.60 -7.88 -23.28
CA GLU A 327 -11.95 -8.28 -23.67
C GLU A 327 -12.81 -8.57 -22.45
N PHE A 328 -14.09 -8.20 -22.52
CA PHE A 328 -15.05 -8.64 -21.51
C PHE A 328 -15.12 -10.16 -21.49
N TYR A 329 -14.97 -10.73 -20.30
CA TYR A 329 -15.11 -12.17 -20.13
C TYR A 329 -16.38 -12.49 -19.35
N LYS A 330 -16.49 -11.99 -18.11
CA LYS A 330 -17.62 -12.34 -17.23
C LYS A 330 -17.72 -11.37 -16.02
N VAL A 331 -18.90 -11.21 -15.48
CA VAL A 331 -19.11 -10.73 -14.12
C VAL A 331 -19.36 -11.94 -13.23
N ILE A 332 -18.63 -12.08 -12.16
CA ILE A 332 -18.70 -13.20 -11.22
C ILE A 332 -19.26 -12.78 -9.88
N ASP A 333 -19.90 -13.69 -9.19
CA ASP A 333 -20.28 -13.52 -7.80
C ASP A 333 -19.04 -13.66 -6.92
N PHE A 334 -18.72 -12.59 -6.20
CA PHE A 334 -17.56 -12.55 -5.32
C PHE A 334 -17.82 -11.61 -4.15
N ARG A 335 -17.90 -12.14 -2.93
CA ARG A 335 -18.30 -11.38 -1.73
C ARG A 335 -17.48 -10.13 -1.49
N ALA A 336 -16.16 -10.16 -1.77
CA ALA A 336 -15.29 -9.00 -1.63
C ALA A 336 -15.27 -8.07 -2.85
N GLY A 337 -16.05 -8.34 -3.89
CA GLY A 337 -15.95 -7.67 -5.19
C GLY A 337 -16.25 -6.17 -5.22
N HIS A 338 -16.82 -5.60 -4.15
CA HIS A 338 -17.12 -4.16 -4.03
C HIS A 338 -16.11 -3.37 -3.17
N CYS A 339 -15.08 -4.04 -2.66
CA CYS A 339 -13.93 -3.42 -1.99
C CYS A 339 -12.63 -3.85 -2.67
N LYS A 340 -11.51 -3.21 -2.33
CA LYS A 340 -10.22 -3.74 -2.77
C LYS A 340 -10.00 -5.13 -2.18
N PHE A 341 -9.70 -6.05 -3.05
CA PHE A 341 -9.26 -7.39 -2.71
C PHE A 341 -7.90 -7.68 -3.34
N PHE A 342 -7.25 -8.74 -2.91
CA PHE A 342 -5.96 -9.17 -3.43
C PHE A 342 -6.04 -10.66 -3.74
N VAL A 343 -5.69 -11.06 -4.98
CA VAL A 343 -5.73 -12.44 -5.45
C VAL A 343 -4.31 -12.91 -5.74
N GLN A 344 -3.94 -14.11 -5.30
CA GLN A 344 -2.68 -14.72 -5.66
C GLN A 344 -2.85 -16.19 -6.07
N LYS A 345 -2.16 -16.58 -7.14
CA LYS A 345 -2.04 -17.96 -7.55
C LYS A 345 -1.04 -18.67 -6.64
N ALA A 346 -1.48 -19.72 -5.95
CA ALA A 346 -0.62 -20.54 -5.09
C ALA A 346 -0.03 -21.73 -5.85
N ALA A 347 -0.81 -22.33 -6.74
CA ALA A 347 -0.42 -23.43 -7.62
C ALA A 347 -1.34 -23.46 -8.84
N GLU A 348 -1.08 -24.34 -9.81
CA GLU A 348 -2.03 -24.53 -10.92
C GLU A 348 -3.38 -25.01 -10.38
N GLY A 349 -4.46 -24.30 -10.80
CA GLY A 349 -5.81 -24.57 -10.31
C GLY A 349 -6.03 -24.27 -8.82
N LEU A 350 -5.20 -23.41 -8.20
CA LEU A 350 -5.41 -22.98 -6.82
C LEU A 350 -5.07 -21.50 -6.64
N TYR A 351 -6.08 -20.72 -6.31
CA TYR A 351 -6.00 -19.29 -6.09
C TYR A 351 -6.55 -18.94 -4.71
N TYR A 352 -5.89 -18.05 -4.02
CA TYR A 352 -6.37 -17.46 -2.78
C TYR A 352 -6.67 -15.98 -2.97
N ALA A 353 -7.69 -15.50 -2.26
CA ALA A 353 -7.99 -14.08 -2.19
C ALA A 353 -8.29 -13.65 -0.77
N MET A 354 -7.97 -12.39 -0.46
CA MET A 354 -8.36 -11.71 0.77
C MET A 354 -9.08 -10.42 0.42
N GLY A 355 -10.13 -10.09 1.17
CA GLY A 355 -10.88 -8.85 0.98
C GLY A 355 -11.97 -8.65 2.01
N ASN A 356 -12.53 -7.44 2.05
CA ASN A 356 -13.63 -7.10 2.92
C ASN A 356 -14.95 -7.68 2.42
N THR A 357 -15.79 -8.16 3.35
CA THR A 357 -17.15 -8.63 3.06
C THR A 357 -18.15 -7.50 2.85
N GLY A 358 -17.83 -6.30 3.34
CA GLY A 358 -18.64 -5.10 3.27
C GLY A 358 -17.87 -3.87 2.79
N CYS A 359 -18.53 -2.96 2.09
CA CYS A 359 -17.97 -1.68 1.69
C CYS A 359 -18.02 -0.66 2.84
N TYR A 360 -19.00 -0.83 3.70
CA TYR A 360 -19.21 -0.03 4.90
C TYR A 360 -20.04 -0.86 5.93
N PRO A 361 -19.55 -0.96 7.18
CA PRO A 361 -18.18 -0.69 7.60
C PRO A 361 -17.21 -1.75 7.03
N ARG A 362 -15.91 -1.42 6.99
CA ARG A 362 -14.85 -2.35 6.54
C ARG A 362 -14.24 -3.04 7.76
N HIS A 363 -15.01 -3.86 8.42
CA HIS A 363 -14.66 -4.50 9.69
C HIS A 363 -14.20 -5.95 9.56
N VAL A 364 -14.56 -6.62 8.46
CA VAL A 364 -14.31 -8.04 8.30
C VAL A 364 -13.45 -8.30 7.08
N ILE A 365 -12.33 -8.99 7.29
CA ILE A 365 -11.50 -9.57 6.22
C ILE A 365 -11.74 -11.06 6.19
N GLU A 366 -12.15 -11.58 5.05
CA GLU A 366 -12.28 -13.01 4.78
C GLU A 366 -11.18 -13.52 3.86
N LEU A 367 -10.86 -14.80 4.04
CA LEU A 367 -10.04 -15.59 3.14
C LEU A 367 -10.95 -16.40 2.20
N TYR A 368 -10.63 -16.36 0.93
CA TYR A 368 -11.33 -17.09 -0.13
C TYR A 368 -10.37 -17.98 -0.90
N CYS A 369 -10.90 -19.02 -1.54
CA CYS A 369 -10.16 -19.77 -2.52
C CYS A 369 -11.01 -20.05 -3.76
N SER A 370 -10.33 -20.33 -4.87
CA SER A 370 -10.93 -20.72 -6.14
C SER A 370 -10.01 -21.69 -6.89
N LYS A 371 -10.61 -22.57 -7.69
CA LYS A 371 -9.88 -23.45 -8.63
C LYS A 371 -9.84 -22.88 -10.06
N ASP A 372 -10.73 -21.92 -10.36
CA ASP A 372 -10.99 -21.46 -11.72
C ASP A 372 -11.14 -19.92 -11.85
N LEU A 373 -10.91 -19.15 -10.77
CA LEU A 373 -11.12 -17.71 -10.67
C LEU A 373 -12.59 -17.25 -10.81
N GLU A 374 -13.51 -18.14 -11.11
CA GLU A 374 -14.93 -17.83 -11.34
C GLU A 374 -15.81 -18.18 -10.13
N HIS A 375 -15.50 -19.30 -9.48
CA HIS A 375 -16.22 -19.79 -8.31
C HIS A 375 -15.34 -19.69 -7.08
N TRP A 376 -15.78 -18.90 -6.12
CA TRP A 376 -15.03 -18.60 -4.90
C TRP A 376 -15.73 -19.17 -3.67
N GLU A 377 -14.96 -19.94 -2.91
CA GLU A 377 -15.37 -20.49 -1.62
C GLU A 377 -14.78 -19.63 -0.49
N THR A 378 -15.59 -19.27 0.50
CA THR A 378 -15.10 -18.63 1.72
C THR A 378 -14.49 -19.68 2.64
N LEU A 379 -13.22 -19.51 3.01
CA LEU A 379 -12.51 -20.40 3.91
C LEU A 379 -12.67 -20.04 5.38
N GLY A 380 -12.88 -18.76 5.65
CA GLY A 380 -13.07 -18.25 7.01
C GLY A 380 -12.77 -16.77 7.15
N VAL A 381 -13.01 -16.28 8.34
CA VAL A 381 -12.73 -14.90 8.75
C VAL A 381 -11.30 -14.85 9.26
N LEU A 382 -10.50 -13.90 8.74
CA LEU A 382 -9.15 -13.60 9.21
C LEU A 382 -9.14 -12.52 10.28
N GLU A 383 -9.93 -11.46 10.09
CA GLU A 383 -10.09 -10.36 11.03
C GLU A 383 -11.58 -10.00 11.15
N ASP A 384 -12.01 -9.75 12.38
CA ASP A 384 -13.36 -9.26 12.68
C ASP A 384 -13.30 -8.25 13.82
N ILE A 385 -13.57 -6.99 13.50
CA ILE A 385 -13.65 -5.88 14.44
C ILE A 385 -15.06 -5.30 14.51
N SER A 386 -16.09 -6.09 14.19
CA SER A 386 -17.49 -5.65 14.13
C SER A 386 -18.05 -5.12 15.46
N ALA A 387 -17.35 -5.39 16.57
CA ALA A 387 -17.68 -4.84 17.87
C ALA A 387 -17.21 -3.39 18.11
N LEU A 388 -16.38 -2.86 17.19
CA LEU A 388 -15.79 -1.51 17.32
C LEU A 388 -16.64 -0.46 16.57
N SER A 389 -16.18 0.80 16.55
CA SER A 389 -16.87 1.91 15.92
C SER A 389 -16.97 1.73 14.40
N VAL A 390 -18.18 1.80 13.85
CA VAL A 390 -18.40 1.72 12.40
C VAL A 390 -17.91 2.95 11.63
N GLU A 391 -17.70 4.07 12.33
CA GLU A 391 -17.29 5.34 11.74
C GLU A 391 -15.78 5.52 11.77
N GLU A 392 -15.13 5.11 12.86
CA GLU A 392 -13.72 5.36 13.12
C GLU A 392 -12.83 4.16 12.82
N ASP A 393 -13.32 2.93 13.11
CA ASP A 393 -12.50 1.74 13.05
C ASP A 393 -12.65 0.98 11.73
N GLY A 394 -11.54 0.40 11.25
CA GLY A 394 -11.55 -0.34 9.99
C GLY A 394 -10.29 -1.17 9.77
N VAL A 395 -10.47 -2.29 9.07
CA VAL A 395 -9.38 -3.12 8.54
C VAL A 395 -9.63 -3.38 7.06
N GLN A 396 -8.64 -3.10 6.22
CA GLN A 396 -8.88 -3.07 4.78
C GLN A 396 -7.61 -3.14 3.95
N TYR A 397 -7.75 -3.21 2.64
CA TYR A 397 -6.67 -3.14 1.66
C TYR A 397 -5.57 -4.18 1.89
N PRO A 398 -5.92 -5.50 1.94
CA PRO A 398 -4.92 -6.54 2.08
C PRO A 398 -3.96 -6.54 0.89
N SER A 399 -2.70 -6.84 1.18
CA SER A 399 -1.69 -7.27 0.21
C SER A 399 -0.87 -8.37 0.87
N PHE A 400 -0.59 -9.47 0.17
CA PHE A 400 0.11 -10.60 0.76
C PHE A 400 0.99 -11.35 -0.24
N ILE A 401 1.95 -12.07 0.30
CA ILE A 401 2.71 -13.12 -0.40
C ILE A 401 2.50 -14.45 0.31
N ILE A 402 2.65 -15.54 -0.43
CA ILE A 402 2.50 -16.91 0.09
C ILE A 402 3.89 -17.52 0.15
N GLU A 403 4.39 -17.77 1.36
CA GLU A 403 5.69 -18.36 1.61
C GLU A 403 5.65 -19.23 2.88
N ASP A 404 6.41 -20.30 2.90
CA ASP A 404 6.61 -21.18 4.07
C ASP A 404 5.30 -21.65 4.71
N GLY A 405 4.26 -21.91 3.90
CA GLY A 405 2.94 -22.31 4.37
C GLY A 405 2.17 -21.20 5.08
N GLN A 406 2.54 -19.94 4.87
CA GLN A 406 1.90 -18.77 5.47
C GLN A 406 1.56 -17.71 4.43
N PHE A 407 0.48 -16.99 4.69
CA PHE A 407 0.19 -15.70 4.09
C PHE A 407 0.90 -14.62 4.91
N LYS A 408 1.97 -14.02 4.37
CA LYS A 408 2.64 -12.86 4.97
C LYS A 408 1.91 -11.63 4.46
N THR A 409 1.09 -11.03 5.32
CA THR A 409 0.05 -10.07 4.93
C THR A 409 0.30 -8.70 5.54
N VAL A 410 0.08 -7.66 4.77
CA VAL A 410 -0.04 -6.28 5.26
C VAL A 410 -1.47 -5.79 5.08
N LEU A 411 -1.96 -5.07 6.09
CA LEU A 411 -3.31 -4.55 6.16
C LEU A 411 -3.28 -3.06 6.52
N ARG A 412 -4.16 -2.31 5.90
CA ARG A 412 -4.46 -0.94 6.30
C ARG A 412 -5.42 -0.98 7.49
N ASN A 413 -5.03 -0.35 8.58
CA ASN A 413 -5.67 -0.46 9.87
C ASN A 413 -6.03 0.92 10.43
N ALA A 414 -7.30 1.13 10.69
CA ALA A 414 -7.83 2.31 11.37
C ALA A 414 -8.29 1.87 12.76
N LEU A 415 -7.50 2.14 13.79
CA LEU A 415 -7.80 1.81 15.19
C LEU A 415 -7.18 2.89 16.10
N ASN A 416 -7.62 2.89 17.36
CA ASN A 416 -7.04 3.72 18.41
C ASN A 416 -7.03 5.21 18.05
N GLY A 417 -8.20 5.77 17.68
CA GLY A 417 -8.34 7.18 17.35
C GLY A 417 -7.96 7.51 15.91
N ALA A 418 -8.22 6.62 14.99
CA ALA A 418 -8.16 6.94 13.57
C ALA A 418 -9.19 8.02 13.19
N HIS A 419 -8.98 8.69 12.06
CA HIS A 419 -9.90 9.73 11.61
C HIS A 419 -11.25 9.17 11.17
N THR A 420 -11.23 8.09 10.41
CA THR A 420 -12.41 7.32 10.00
C THR A 420 -11.98 5.88 9.69
N PHE A 421 -12.93 4.97 9.57
CA PHE A 421 -12.65 3.60 9.12
C PHE A 421 -11.84 3.55 7.80
N HIS A 422 -11.99 4.55 6.95
CA HIS A 422 -11.30 4.65 5.66
C HIS A 422 -9.95 5.37 5.79
N ASP A 423 -9.84 6.43 6.56
CA ASP A 423 -8.65 7.26 6.70
C ASP A 423 -7.77 6.70 7.84
N SER A 424 -7.08 5.63 7.50
CA SER A 424 -6.34 4.80 8.47
C SER A 424 -5.08 5.47 8.98
N ASN A 425 -4.70 5.10 10.19
CA ASN A 425 -3.52 5.63 10.88
C ASN A 425 -2.35 4.63 10.96
N ALA A 426 -2.56 3.34 10.63
CA ALA A 426 -1.48 2.34 10.68
C ALA A 426 -1.50 1.40 9.49
N ILE A 427 -0.31 0.90 9.11
CA ILE A 427 -0.15 -0.32 8.33
C ILE A 427 0.41 -1.38 9.27
N VAL A 428 -0.25 -2.53 9.32
CA VAL A 428 0.15 -3.66 10.16
C VAL A 428 0.57 -4.85 9.32
N PHE A 429 1.52 -5.63 9.83
CA PHE A 429 1.94 -6.91 9.28
C PHE A 429 1.44 -8.04 10.16
N LYS A 430 0.92 -9.10 9.52
CA LYS A 430 0.43 -10.30 10.20
C LYS A 430 0.63 -11.54 9.34
N LYS A 431 0.90 -12.66 9.97
CA LYS A 431 1.03 -13.97 9.32
C LYS A 431 -0.23 -14.79 9.60
N TYR A 432 -0.76 -15.42 8.56
CA TYR A 432 -1.86 -16.38 8.68
C TYR A 432 -1.45 -17.71 8.07
N PRO A 433 -1.80 -18.85 8.67
CA PRO A 433 -1.48 -20.15 8.07
C PRO A 433 -2.25 -20.36 6.76
N VAL A 434 -1.59 -20.95 5.76
CA VAL A 434 -2.28 -21.44 4.56
C VAL A 434 -3.05 -22.70 4.95
N PRO A 435 -4.36 -22.77 4.70
CA PRO A 435 -5.16 -23.95 5.02
C PRO A 435 -4.62 -25.18 4.30
N ASN A 436 -4.43 -26.27 5.03
CA ASN A 436 -4.14 -27.57 4.43
C ASN A 436 -5.35 -28.00 3.58
N ARG A 437 -5.14 -28.20 2.29
CA ARG A 437 -6.12 -28.77 1.38
C ARG A 437 -5.54 -30.09 0.86
N GLU A 438 -6.13 -31.16 1.32
CA GLU A 438 -5.94 -32.48 0.73
C GLU A 438 -6.64 -32.60 -0.64
#